data_cf25e576b15391859b3e6f958edeb163
#
_entry.id   cf25e576b15391859b3e6f958edeb163
#
_cell.length_a   1.000
_cell.length_b   1.000
_cell.length_c   1.000
_cell.angle_alpha   90.00
_cell.angle_beta   90.00
_cell.angle_gamma   90.00
#
_symmetry.space_group_name_H-M   'P 1'
#
loop_
_entity.id
_entity.type
_entity.pdbx_description
1 polymer ?
#
loop_
_entity_poly.entity_id
_entity_poly.type
_entity_poly.pdbx_seq_one_letter_code
_entity_poly.pdbx_strand_id
1 'polypeptide(L)'
;MKGSIFRHPTPLPLGVSSGYVMTVLGPLPISEMGVTLMHEHILLDASGKWVPPCCCSDRHLAEMPVKMENLGELSLNPLMSRDNCQLFDVDVAIEELTKYRALGGETVVDPTNIGIGRDPNALARIARLTGLNIIMGTGLYLEPSHPEWVRTSSVEQLTERLIYDLGGAEEKPEVLAGLIGEIGISSRFTPDEEKSLRAAGRASAATGVPIEVHLPGWERLGHRVLDILEQEGADLRHTVLCHMNPSFADKRYQRELAQRGAFLEYDMIGMSYYYADESAQSPSDEENARAIRELIDDGYIQQILLSQDVFLKTMLTRYGGHGYGYILKH
;
A
#
# COMPACT_ATOMS: atom_id res chain seq x y z
N MET A 1 2.03 -34.19 32.21
CA MET A 1 2.06 -32.74 32.46
C MET A 1 3.40 -32.21 31.94
N LYS A 2 3.41 -31.67 30.74
CA LYS A 2 4.54 -30.89 30.21
C LYS A 2 4.01 -29.49 30.00
N GLY A 3 4.43 -28.56 30.85
CA GLY A 3 4.02 -27.16 30.79
C GLY A 3 4.51 -26.55 29.50
N SER A 4 3.62 -25.97 28.75
CA SER A 4 3.89 -25.08 27.61
C SER A 4 4.62 -23.85 28.16
N ILE A 5 5.90 -23.76 27.86
CA ILE A 5 6.68 -22.55 28.10
C ILE A 5 6.39 -21.63 26.90
N PHE A 6 5.31 -20.88 26.97
CA PHE A 6 5.19 -19.65 26.17
C PHE A 6 6.21 -18.68 26.74
N ARG A 7 7.42 -18.68 26.18
CA ARG A 7 8.32 -17.54 26.36
C ARG A 7 7.65 -16.38 25.61
N HIS A 8 7.33 -15.33 26.34
CA HIS A 8 6.95 -14.05 25.72
C HIS A 8 8.02 -13.71 24.68
N PRO A 9 7.63 -13.42 23.43
CA PRO A 9 8.60 -12.97 22.45
C PRO A 9 9.34 -11.77 23.02
N THR A 10 10.63 -11.73 22.84
CA THR A 10 11.45 -10.55 23.14
C THR A 10 10.80 -9.37 22.42
N PRO A 11 10.47 -8.26 23.11
CA PRO A 11 9.85 -7.13 22.45
C PRO A 11 10.68 -6.77 21.22
N LEU A 12 10.05 -6.70 20.04
CA LEU A 12 10.69 -6.19 18.85
C LEU A 12 11.19 -4.78 19.19
N PRO A 13 12.44 -4.40 18.85
CA PRO A 13 12.90 -3.03 19.06
C PRO A 13 12.17 -2.01 18.15
N LEU A 14 11.15 -2.46 17.46
CA LEU A 14 10.54 -1.84 16.32
C LEU A 14 9.03 -1.73 16.53
N GLY A 15 8.64 -0.66 17.11
CA GLY A 15 7.25 -0.22 17.20
C GLY A 15 7.27 1.29 17.41
N VAL A 16 6.13 1.93 17.25
CA VAL A 16 5.98 3.38 17.47
C VAL A 16 6.56 3.85 18.82
N SER A 17 6.61 2.95 19.80
CA SER A 17 7.22 3.19 21.11
C SER A 17 8.76 3.17 21.12
N SER A 18 9.43 2.68 20.08
CA SER A 18 10.90 2.55 20.05
C SER A 18 11.63 3.77 19.47
N GLY A 19 10.91 4.67 18.79
CA GLY A 19 11.52 5.79 18.06
C GLY A 19 12.22 5.39 16.74
N TYR A 20 12.01 4.17 16.28
CA TYR A 20 12.58 3.63 15.04
C TYR A 20 11.51 3.02 14.15
N VAL A 21 11.78 3.03 12.85
CA VAL A 21 11.03 2.29 11.83
C VAL A 21 11.97 1.30 11.15
N MET A 22 11.46 0.12 10.75
CA MET A 22 12.26 -0.85 10.00
C MET A 22 12.24 -0.51 8.52
N THR A 23 13.43 -0.35 7.93
CA THR A 23 13.64 -0.27 6.48
C THR A 23 14.23 -1.59 5.97
N VAL A 24 14.25 -1.77 4.65
CA VAL A 24 14.91 -2.93 4.01
C VAL A 24 16.43 -3.01 4.26
N LEU A 25 17.03 -1.95 4.78
CA LEU A 25 18.45 -1.92 5.16
C LEU A 25 18.68 -1.96 6.69
N GLY A 26 17.61 -2.08 7.47
CA GLY A 26 17.67 -2.11 8.92
C GLY A 26 16.90 -0.95 9.57
N PRO A 27 17.02 -0.80 10.90
CA PRO A 27 16.29 0.21 11.66
C PRO A 27 16.77 1.63 11.34
N LEU A 28 15.81 2.54 11.15
CA LEU A 28 16.02 3.97 10.90
C LEU A 28 15.34 4.78 12.00
N PRO A 29 16.01 5.76 12.63
CA PRO A 29 15.36 6.70 13.53
C PRO A 29 14.20 7.43 12.83
N ILE A 30 13.05 7.57 13.47
CA ILE A 30 11.87 8.27 12.88
C ILE A 30 12.24 9.70 12.48
N SER A 31 13.14 10.35 13.22
CA SER A 31 13.64 11.71 12.90
C SER A 31 14.44 11.80 11.60
N GLU A 32 14.86 10.67 11.03
CA GLU A 32 15.63 10.58 9.78
C GLU A 32 14.80 10.13 8.58
N MET A 33 13.49 9.95 8.74
CA MET A 33 12.60 9.56 7.64
C MET A 33 12.52 10.65 6.57
N GLY A 34 12.51 11.92 6.95
CA GLY A 34 12.43 13.05 6.04
C GLY A 34 11.15 13.08 5.20
N VAL A 35 11.24 13.61 3.99
CA VAL A 35 10.12 13.67 3.04
C VAL A 35 9.78 12.27 2.58
N THR A 36 8.55 11.84 2.89
CA THR A 36 8.11 10.45 2.73
C THR A 36 6.89 10.36 1.81
N LEU A 37 6.96 9.47 0.81
CA LEU A 37 5.79 8.95 0.11
C LEU A 37 5.27 7.74 0.89
N MET A 38 4.01 7.77 1.26
CA MET A 38 3.46 6.81 2.22
C MET A 38 2.89 5.55 1.56
N HIS A 39 2.64 5.57 0.23
CA HIS A 39 2.05 4.47 -0.51
C HIS A 39 2.54 4.48 -1.97
N GLU A 40 3.55 3.70 -2.27
CA GLU A 40 4.09 3.57 -3.64
C GLU A 40 4.53 2.14 -3.93
N HIS A 41 4.24 1.64 -5.12
CA HIS A 41 4.72 0.34 -5.55
C HIS A 41 5.98 0.48 -6.40
N ILE A 42 7.09 -0.10 -5.92
CA ILE A 42 8.39 -0.02 -6.61
C ILE A 42 8.53 -1.17 -7.61
N LEU A 43 8.24 -2.39 -7.14
CA LEU A 43 8.16 -3.61 -7.95
C LEU A 43 6.81 -4.28 -7.66
N LEU A 44 6.03 -4.54 -8.71
CA LEU A 44 4.64 -4.98 -8.54
C LEU A 44 4.19 -5.90 -9.67
N ASP A 45 3.41 -6.91 -9.33
CA ASP A 45 2.53 -7.64 -10.24
C ASP A 45 1.07 -7.36 -9.92
N ALA A 46 0.52 -6.33 -10.55
CA ALA A 46 -0.90 -6.00 -10.47
C ALA A 46 -1.75 -6.72 -11.55
N SER A 47 -1.26 -7.81 -12.15
CA SER A 47 -1.99 -8.57 -13.18
C SER A 47 -3.35 -9.08 -12.68
N GLY A 48 -3.55 -9.20 -11.39
CA GLY A 48 -4.86 -9.51 -10.80
C GLY A 48 -5.94 -8.45 -11.05
N LYS A 49 -5.53 -7.23 -11.38
CA LYS A 49 -6.40 -6.11 -11.75
C LYS A 49 -6.57 -5.97 -13.28
N TRP A 50 -5.86 -6.76 -14.07
CA TRP A 50 -5.93 -6.70 -15.52
C TRP A 50 -7.32 -7.07 -16.05
N VAL A 51 -7.91 -6.18 -16.83
CA VAL A 51 -9.21 -6.37 -17.46
C VAL A 51 -9.03 -6.26 -18.98
N PRO A 52 -8.88 -7.40 -19.70
CA PRO A 52 -8.68 -7.37 -21.14
C PRO A 52 -9.87 -6.73 -21.85
N PRO A 53 -9.63 -5.92 -22.91
CA PRO A 53 -10.71 -5.26 -23.61
C PRO A 53 -11.65 -6.27 -24.26
N CYS A 54 -12.95 -6.06 -24.08
CA CYS A 54 -13.99 -6.91 -24.69
C CYS A 54 -14.20 -6.60 -26.19
N CYS A 55 -13.84 -5.39 -26.64
CA CYS A 55 -13.96 -4.99 -28.03
C CYS A 55 -12.91 -5.67 -28.92
N CYS A 56 -13.33 -6.19 -30.06
CA CYS A 56 -12.43 -6.88 -31.01
C CYS A 56 -11.34 -5.93 -31.57
N SER A 57 -11.62 -4.64 -31.72
CA SER A 57 -10.67 -3.65 -32.21
C SER A 57 -9.48 -3.47 -31.27
N ASP A 58 -9.71 -3.54 -29.96
CA ASP A 58 -8.75 -3.19 -28.94
C ASP A 58 -8.07 -4.39 -28.31
N ARG A 59 -8.52 -5.62 -28.69
CA ARG A 59 -8.01 -6.88 -28.14
C ARG A 59 -6.49 -7.03 -28.30
N HIS A 60 -5.91 -6.43 -29.34
CA HIS A 60 -4.47 -6.45 -29.58
C HIS A 60 -3.69 -5.67 -28.50
N LEU A 61 -4.31 -4.69 -27.82
CA LEU A 61 -3.69 -3.90 -26.76
C LEU A 61 -3.49 -4.71 -25.48
N ALA A 62 -4.24 -5.80 -25.30
CA ALA A 62 -4.22 -6.61 -24.07
C ALA A 62 -2.82 -7.13 -23.70
N GLU A 63 -2.07 -7.61 -24.70
CA GLU A 63 -0.72 -8.19 -24.52
C GLU A 63 0.38 -7.29 -25.13
N MET A 64 0.03 -6.09 -25.58
CA MET A 64 0.97 -5.17 -26.20
C MET A 64 1.83 -4.50 -25.13
N PRO A 65 3.15 -4.41 -25.28
CA PRO A 65 4.00 -3.61 -24.39
C PRO A 65 3.57 -2.13 -24.41
N VAL A 66 3.73 -1.46 -23.27
CA VAL A 66 3.51 -0.01 -23.18
C VAL A 66 4.50 0.73 -24.08
N LYS A 67 3.97 1.51 -25.02
CA LYS A 67 4.71 2.32 -25.98
C LYS A 67 3.97 3.62 -26.24
N MET A 68 4.67 4.60 -26.80
CA MET A 68 4.08 5.91 -27.14
C MET A 68 2.83 5.78 -28.03
N GLU A 69 2.80 4.80 -28.92
CA GLU A 69 1.69 4.59 -29.88
C GLU A 69 0.37 4.12 -29.22
N ASN A 70 0.42 3.55 -27.99
CA ASN A 70 -0.78 3.10 -27.28
C ASN A 70 -1.06 3.87 -25.98
N LEU A 71 -0.30 4.92 -25.68
CA LEU A 71 -0.52 5.72 -24.45
C LEU A 71 -1.89 6.41 -24.44
N GLY A 72 -2.42 6.78 -25.61
CA GLY A 72 -3.74 7.41 -25.70
C GLY A 72 -4.84 6.50 -25.19
N GLU A 73 -4.86 5.25 -25.64
CA GLU A 73 -5.82 4.25 -25.20
C GLU A 73 -5.62 3.87 -23.73
N LEU A 74 -4.36 3.71 -23.30
CA LEU A 74 -4.02 3.38 -21.92
C LEU A 74 -4.34 4.53 -20.95
N SER A 75 -4.37 5.78 -21.39
CA SER A 75 -4.82 6.89 -20.55
C SER A 75 -6.31 6.87 -20.27
N LEU A 76 -7.11 6.23 -21.15
CA LEU A 76 -8.55 6.10 -20.99
C LEU A 76 -8.93 4.83 -20.21
N ASN A 77 -8.18 3.75 -20.40
CA ASN A 77 -8.38 2.48 -19.72
C ASN A 77 -7.02 1.82 -19.40
N PRO A 78 -6.38 2.21 -18.30
CA PRO A 78 -5.01 1.77 -18.01
C PRO A 78 -4.92 0.26 -17.67
N LEU A 79 -5.99 -0.37 -17.21
CA LEU A 79 -6.01 -1.77 -16.82
C LEU A 79 -6.21 -2.72 -18.01
N MET A 80 -6.40 -2.22 -19.24
CA MET A 80 -6.60 -3.06 -20.43
C MET A 80 -5.32 -3.76 -20.92
N SER A 81 -4.14 -3.25 -20.61
CA SER A 81 -2.85 -3.85 -20.98
C SER A 81 -2.24 -4.57 -19.78
N ARG A 82 -1.92 -5.86 -19.98
CA ARG A 82 -1.24 -6.66 -18.96
C ARG A 82 0.14 -6.11 -18.63
N ASP A 83 0.88 -5.70 -19.64
CA ASP A 83 2.22 -5.12 -19.47
C ASP A 83 2.19 -3.83 -18.64
N ASN A 84 1.12 -3.03 -18.77
CA ASN A 84 0.95 -1.83 -17.96
C ASN A 84 0.78 -2.13 -16.46
N CYS A 85 0.23 -3.31 -16.12
CA CYS A 85 0.00 -3.74 -14.74
C CYS A 85 1.23 -4.38 -14.09
N GLN A 86 2.42 -4.31 -14.70
CA GLN A 86 3.61 -5.02 -14.22
C GLN A 86 4.83 -4.11 -14.13
N LEU A 87 5.34 -3.92 -12.92
CA LEU A 87 6.55 -3.16 -12.62
C LEU A 87 7.65 -4.15 -12.20
N PHE A 88 8.40 -4.73 -13.16
CA PHE A 88 9.41 -5.77 -12.88
C PHE A 88 10.84 -5.30 -13.12
N ASP A 89 11.05 -4.15 -13.73
CA ASP A 89 12.36 -3.70 -14.14
C ASP A 89 13.05 -2.90 -13.03
N VAL A 90 14.01 -3.53 -12.37
CA VAL A 90 14.77 -2.95 -11.26
C VAL A 90 15.57 -1.72 -11.70
N ASP A 91 16.09 -1.68 -12.93
CA ASP A 91 16.89 -0.57 -13.42
C ASP A 91 15.98 0.65 -13.71
N VAL A 92 14.77 0.41 -14.20
CA VAL A 92 13.73 1.45 -14.33
C VAL A 92 13.33 1.99 -12.95
N ALA A 93 13.11 1.11 -11.97
CA ALA A 93 12.77 1.54 -10.61
C ALA A 93 13.87 2.43 -10.00
N ILE A 94 15.16 2.06 -10.18
CA ILE A 94 16.29 2.87 -9.73
C ILE A 94 16.30 4.23 -10.43
N GLU A 95 16.09 4.28 -11.74
CA GLU A 95 16.05 5.54 -12.52
C GLU A 95 14.94 6.45 -12.00
N GLU A 96 13.72 5.94 -11.83
CA GLU A 96 12.56 6.71 -11.39
C GLU A 96 12.69 7.22 -9.95
N LEU A 97 13.16 6.36 -9.04
CA LEU A 97 13.37 6.73 -7.64
C LEU A 97 14.55 7.69 -7.44
N THR A 98 15.57 7.64 -8.32
CA THR A 98 16.65 8.64 -8.32
C THR A 98 16.11 10.04 -8.64
N LYS A 99 15.10 10.13 -9.51
CA LYS A 99 14.42 11.41 -9.80
C LYS A 99 13.66 11.94 -8.58
N TYR A 100 12.98 11.06 -7.85
CA TYR A 100 12.32 11.42 -6.58
C TYR A 100 13.34 11.91 -5.53
N ARG A 101 14.46 11.19 -5.38
CA ARG A 101 15.57 11.61 -4.50
C ARG A 101 16.11 12.98 -4.84
N ALA A 102 16.29 13.26 -6.14
CA ALA A 102 16.79 14.56 -6.63
C ALA A 102 15.85 15.73 -6.34
N LEU A 103 14.55 15.46 -6.12
CA LEU A 103 13.54 16.45 -5.73
C LEU A 103 13.46 16.68 -4.21
N GLY A 104 14.30 16.00 -3.43
CA GLY A 104 14.30 16.09 -1.97
C GLY A 104 13.53 14.99 -1.26
N GLY A 105 13.05 13.98 -1.98
CA GLY A 105 12.46 12.79 -1.37
C GLY A 105 13.49 11.98 -0.59
N GLU A 106 13.11 11.39 0.54
CA GLU A 106 14.04 10.67 1.41
C GLU A 106 13.58 9.25 1.74
N THR A 107 12.28 9.04 1.90
CA THR A 107 11.70 7.74 2.25
C THR A 107 10.55 7.39 1.32
N VAL A 108 10.43 6.08 1.03
CA VAL A 108 9.29 5.50 0.31
C VAL A 108 8.75 4.32 1.12
N VAL A 109 7.47 4.31 1.37
CA VAL A 109 6.75 3.14 1.89
C VAL A 109 6.24 2.35 0.69
N ASP A 110 6.67 1.10 0.59
CA ASP A 110 6.26 0.16 -0.46
C ASP A 110 5.39 -0.94 0.16
N PRO A 111 4.05 -0.81 0.07
CA PRO A 111 3.12 -1.77 0.64
C PRO A 111 2.94 -3.02 -0.22
N THR A 112 3.72 -3.19 -1.29
CA THR A 112 3.70 -4.41 -2.11
C THR A 112 3.97 -5.63 -1.22
N ASN A 113 3.00 -6.54 -1.19
CA ASN A 113 2.99 -7.64 -0.26
C ASN A 113 3.05 -9.03 -0.93
N ILE A 114 2.75 -10.07 -0.16
CA ILE A 114 2.76 -11.47 -0.61
C ILE A 114 1.65 -11.67 -1.66
N GLY A 115 2.04 -12.18 -2.82
CA GLY A 115 1.11 -12.50 -3.93
C GLY A 115 1.02 -11.43 -5.02
N ILE A 116 1.58 -10.24 -4.79
CA ILE A 116 1.61 -9.14 -5.77
C ILE A 116 3.02 -8.68 -6.14
N GLY A 117 4.02 -9.55 -5.99
CA GLY A 117 5.36 -9.33 -6.53
C GLY A 117 6.40 -8.78 -5.56
N ARG A 118 6.16 -8.78 -4.25
CA ARG A 118 7.14 -8.36 -3.23
C ARG A 118 8.50 -9.05 -3.43
N ASP A 119 9.57 -8.27 -3.61
CA ASP A 119 10.95 -8.75 -3.71
C ASP A 119 11.86 -8.01 -2.71
N PRO A 120 12.06 -8.57 -1.50
CA PRO A 120 12.87 -7.94 -0.45
C PRO A 120 14.30 -7.66 -0.86
N ASN A 121 14.92 -8.56 -1.63
CA ASN A 121 16.32 -8.43 -2.05
C ASN A 121 16.49 -7.35 -3.12
N ALA A 122 15.57 -7.26 -4.06
CA ALA A 122 15.57 -6.20 -5.05
C ALA A 122 15.33 -4.83 -4.40
N LEU A 123 14.38 -4.71 -3.46
CA LEU A 123 14.14 -3.47 -2.71
C LEU A 123 15.38 -3.04 -1.92
N ALA A 124 16.08 -3.96 -1.25
CA ALA A 124 17.32 -3.66 -0.54
C ALA A 124 18.45 -3.19 -1.51
N ARG A 125 18.52 -3.77 -2.71
CA ARG A 125 19.44 -3.32 -3.78
C ARG A 125 19.09 -1.91 -4.25
N ILE A 126 17.81 -1.65 -4.52
CA ILE A 126 17.31 -0.34 -4.96
C ILE A 126 17.61 0.73 -3.91
N ALA A 127 17.34 0.46 -2.63
CA ALA A 127 17.63 1.36 -1.52
C ALA A 127 19.11 1.76 -1.47
N ARG A 128 20.02 0.78 -1.60
CA ARG A 128 21.49 1.05 -1.61
C ARG A 128 21.91 1.91 -2.79
N LEU A 129 21.31 1.73 -3.96
CA LEU A 129 21.72 2.44 -5.19
C LEU A 129 21.13 3.84 -5.30
N THR A 130 19.93 4.05 -4.75
CA THR A 130 19.24 5.35 -4.77
C THR A 130 19.56 6.22 -3.55
N GLY A 131 20.02 5.61 -2.45
CA GLY A 131 20.19 6.29 -1.17
C GLY A 131 18.87 6.67 -0.49
N LEU A 132 17.75 6.06 -0.90
CA LEU A 132 16.45 6.23 -0.28
C LEU A 132 16.26 5.22 0.85
N ASN A 133 15.52 5.62 1.87
CA ASN A 133 14.97 4.69 2.84
C ASN A 133 13.74 4.02 2.22
N ILE A 134 13.69 2.70 2.20
CA ILE A 134 12.53 1.95 1.72
C ILE A 134 11.95 1.14 2.89
N ILE A 135 10.69 1.38 3.20
CA ILE A 135 9.93 0.63 4.20
C ILE A 135 9.05 -0.36 3.43
N MET A 136 9.32 -1.64 3.60
CA MET A 136 8.62 -2.72 2.89
C MET A 136 7.43 -3.22 3.71
N GLY A 137 6.32 -3.47 3.03
CA GLY A 137 5.13 -4.07 3.62
C GLY A 137 5.18 -5.59 3.74
N THR A 138 4.32 -6.13 4.61
CA THR A 138 3.95 -7.55 4.64
C THR A 138 2.46 -7.69 4.86
N GLY A 139 1.83 -8.62 4.15
CA GLY A 139 0.38 -8.79 4.17
C GLY A 139 -0.11 -9.64 3.02
N LEU A 140 -1.41 -9.62 2.83
CA LEU A 140 -2.12 -10.26 1.74
C LEU A 140 -3.06 -9.23 1.11
N TYR A 141 -2.95 -9.06 -0.21
CA TYR A 141 -3.77 -8.13 -0.97
C TYR A 141 -5.19 -8.68 -1.19
N LEU A 142 -5.80 -8.45 -2.33
CA LEU A 142 -7.13 -8.96 -2.66
C LEU A 142 -7.11 -10.49 -2.90
N GLU A 143 -8.21 -11.17 -2.57
CA GLU A 143 -8.33 -12.63 -2.65
C GLU A 143 -7.80 -13.25 -3.96
N PRO A 144 -8.02 -12.68 -5.17
CA PRO A 144 -7.50 -13.25 -6.42
C PRO A 144 -5.95 -13.35 -6.48
N SER A 145 -5.24 -12.57 -5.68
CA SER A 145 -3.77 -12.60 -5.58
C SER A 145 -3.26 -13.48 -4.42
N HIS A 146 -4.16 -14.02 -3.60
CA HIS A 146 -3.77 -14.84 -2.47
C HIS A 146 -3.08 -16.13 -2.93
N PRO A 147 -1.90 -16.47 -2.38
CA PRO A 147 -1.34 -17.81 -2.55
C PRO A 147 -2.31 -18.89 -2.07
N GLU A 148 -2.27 -20.06 -2.69
CA GLU A 148 -3.21 -21.16 -2.42
C GLU A 148 -3.26 -21.58 -0.94
N TRP A 149 -2.13 -21.51 -0.25
CA TRP A 149 -2.03 -21.88 1.17
C TRP A 149 -2.88 -20.98 2.08
N VAL A 150 -3.21 -19.74 1.69
CA VAL A 150 -4.02 -18.80 2.48
C VAL A 150 -5.41 -19.37 2.75
N ARG A 151 -6.01 -20.01 1.74
CA ARG A 151 -7.36 -20.57 1.86
C ARG A 151 -7.48 -21.61 2.98
N THR A 152 -6.44 -22.39 3.21
CA THR A 152 -6.41 -23.45 4.23
C THR A 152 -5.79 -23.02 5.55
N SER A 153 -5.16 -21.85 5.61
CA SER A 153 -4.55 -21.33 6.82
C SER A 153 -5.58 -20.75 7.79
N SER A 154 -5.31 -20.92 9.09
CA SER A 154 -6.07 -20.24 10.14
C SER A 154 -5.59 -18.79 10.32
N VAL A 155 -6.36 -17.98 11.05
CA VAL A 155 -5.96 -16.61 11.45
C VAL A 155 -4.63 -16.63 12.19
N GLU A 156 -4.43 -17.59 13.09
CA GLU A 156 -3.22 -17.76 13.90
C GLU A 156 -1.99 -18.00 12.99
N GLN A 157 -2.10 -18.90 12.02
CA GLN A 157 -1.01 -19.19 11.08
C GLN A 157 -0.66 -17.98 10.21
N LEU A 158 -1.66 -17.22 9.75
CA LEU A 158 -1.43 -15.97 9.04
C LEU A 158 -0.75 -14.92 9.95
N THR A 159 -1.19 -14.80 11.20
CA THR A 159 -0.58 -13.91 12.20
C THR A 159 0.89 -14.26 12.42
N GLU A 160 1.21 -15.54 12.62
CA GLU A 160 2.59 -16.03 12.77
C GLU A 160 3.45 -15.69 11.56
N ARG A 161 2.88 -15.81 10.35
CA ARG A 161 3.58 -15.44 9.11
C ARG A 161 3.90 -13.95 9.06
N LEU A 162 2.96 -13.08 9.43
CA LEU A 162 3.21 -11.63 9.46
C LEU A 162 4.28 -11.29 10.52
N ILE A 163 4.19 -11.87 11.72
CA ILE A 163 5.18 -11.67 12.79
C ILE A 163 6.57 -12.16 12.36
N TYR A 164 6.65 -13.26 11.60
CA TYR A 164 7.92 -13.74 11.03
C TYR A 164 8.55 -12.70 10.09
N ASP A 165 7.78 -12.16 9.16
CA ASP A 165 8.25 -11.16 8.19
C ASP A 165 8.70 -9.85 8.88
N LEU A 166 8.12 -9.53 10.03
CA LEU A 166 8.49 -8.38 10.88
C LEU A 166 9.71 -8.67 11.77
N GLY A 167 10.24 -9.88 11.76
CA GLY A 167 11.41 -10.27 12.58
C GLY A 167 11.06 -10.68 14.02
N GLY A 168 9.80 -10.94 14.33
CA GLY A 168 9.34 -11.34 15.67
C GLY A 168 9.50 -12.83 15.99
N ALA A 169 10.06 -13.63 15.09
CA ALA A 169 10.35 -15.03 15.29
C ALA A 169 11.84 -15.26 15.63
N GLU A 170 12.16 -16.44 16.18
CA GLU A 170 13.56 -16.82 16.48
C GLU A 170 14.38 -16.93 15.19
N GLU A 171 13.85 -17.60 14.18
CA GLU A 171 14.33 -17.51 12.80
C GLU A 171 13.57 -16.38 12.11
N LYS A 172 14.29 -15.54 11.39
CA LYS A 172 13.71 -14.36 10.71
C LYS A 172 14.36 -14.17 9.34
N PRO A 173 13.66 -13.52 8.39
CA PRO A 173 14.23 -13.21 7.09
C PRO A 173 15.38 -12.22 7.20
N GLU A 174 16.26 -12.21 6.21
CA GLU A 174 17.40 -11.27 6.14
C GLU A 174 16.93 -9.82 5.99
N VAL A 175 15.91 -9.59 5.19
CA VAL A 175 15.26 -8.29 4.96
C VAL A 175 13.91 -8.29 5.65
N LEU A 176 13.71 -7.38 6.59
CA LEU A 176 12.50 -7.30 7.40
C LEU A 176 11.50 -6.32 6.81
N ALA A 177 10.22 -6.60 7.03
CA ALA A 177 9.15 -5.64 6.78
C ALA A 177 9.05 -4.62 7.94
N GLY A 178 8.63 -3.40 7.63
CA GLY A 178 8.39 -2.32 8.59
C GLY A 178 6.93 -1.89 8.69
N LEU A 179 6.06 -2.51 7.89
CA LEU A 179 4.64 -2.21 7.80
C LEU A 179 3.84 -3.52 7.65
N ILE A 180 2.66 -3.58 8.25
CA ILE A 180 1.66 -4.63 7.97
C ILE A 180 0.70 -4.07 6.92
N GLY A 181 0.84 -4.47 5.69
CA GLY A 181 0.02 -3.96 4.58
C GLY A 181 0.76 -3.93 3.24
N GLU A 182 0.03 -3.48 2.21
CA GLU A 182 -1.40 -3.15 2.32
C GLU A 182 -2.26 -4.43 2.45
N ILE A 183 -3.21 -4.43 3.37
CA ILE A 183 -4.17 -5.52 3.54
C ILE A 183 -5.35 -5.26 2.60
N GLY A 184 -5.56 -6.16 1.64
CA GLY A 184 -6.57 -5.97 0.60
C GLY A 184 -7.99 -6.24 1.08
N ILE A 185 -8.88 -5.26 0.88
CA ILE A 185 -10.33 -5.39 1.08
C ILE A 185 -11.02 -5.03 -0.23
N SER A 186 -11.69 -6.00 -0.83
CA SER A 186 -12.52 -5.78 -2.01
C SER A 186 -13.94 -5.29 -1.64
N SER A 187 -14.71 -4.83 -2.63
CA SER A 187 -16.13 -4.50 -2.45
C SER A 187 -16.96 -5.68 -1.93
N ARG A 188 -16.53 -6.92 -2.20
CA ARG A 188 -17.17 -8.14 -1.70
C ARG A 188 -16.82 -8.45 -0.26
N PHE A 189 -15.68 -8.00 0.21
CA PHE A 189 -15.12 -8.28 1.52
C PHE A 189 -15.21 -9.78 1.85
N THR A 190 -14.44 -10.57 1.14
CA THR A 190 -14.52 -12.04 1.19
C THR A 190 -14.08 -12.62 2.53
N PRO A 191 -14.43 -13.87 2.85
CA PRO A 191 -14.00 -14.52 4.09
C PRO A 191 -12.47 -14.61 4.23
N ASP A 192 -11.73 -14.77 3.11
CA ASP A 192 -10.26 -14.83 3.14
C ASP A 192 -9.64 -13.44 3.33
N GLU A 193 -10.25 -12.38 2.81
CA GLU A 193 -9.86 -11.00 3.09
C GLU A 193 -10.14 -10.63 4.56
N GLU A 194 -11.30 -11.01 5.12
CA GLU A 194 -11.59 -10.80 6.55
C GLU A 194 -10.60 -11.58 7.43
N LYS A 195 -10.25 -12.81 7.06
CA LYS A 195 -9.26 -13.62 7.76
C LYS A 195 -7.87 -12.96 7.76
N SER A 196 -7.46 -12.40 6.62
CA SER A 196 -6.22 -11.62 6.47
C SER A 196 -6.22 -10.37 7.37
N LEU A 197 -7.32 -9.61 7.36
CA LEU A 197 -7.47 -8.41 8.19
C LEU A 197 -7.40 -8.74 9.69
N ARG A 198 -8.05 -9.82 10.14
CA ARG A 198 -7.96 -10.28 11.53
C ARG A 198 -6.53 -10.66 11.92
N ALA A 199 -5.83 -11.36 11.03
CA ALA A 199 -4.42 -11.71 11.25
C ALA A 199 -3.53 -10.47 11.36
N ALA A 200 -3.76 -9.46 10.52
CA ALA A 200 -3.07 -8.17 10.57
C ALA A 200 -3.33 -7.44 11.90
N GLY A 201 -4.58 -7.42 12.37
CA GLY A 201 -4.95 -6.84 13.66
C GLY A 201 -4.20 -7.48 14.82
N ARG A 202 -4.16 -8.82 14.88
CA ARG A 202 -3.41 -9.57 15.91
C ARG A 202 -1.91 -9.34 15.82
N ALA A 203 -1.35 -9.31 14.61
CA ALA A 203 0.07 -9.05 14.42
C ALA A 203 0.45 -7.64 14.89
N SER A 204 -0.34 -6.63 14.56
CA SER A 204 -0.16 -5.26 15.04
C SER A 204 -0.28 -5.15 16.56
N ALA A 205 -1.31 -5.76 17.16
CA ALA A 205 -1.48 -5.80 18.61
C ALA A 205 -0.27 -6.44 19.34
N ALA A 206 0.32 -7.47 18.72
CA ALA A 206 1.48 -8.18 19.29
C ALA A 206 2.80 -7.44 19.11
N THR A 207 2.96 -6.67 18.02
CA THR A 207 4.26 -6.08 17.62
C THR A 207 4.31 -4.57 17.76
N GLY A 208 3.17 -3.89 17.76
CA GLY A 208 3.06 -2.43 17.68
C GLY A 208 3.37 -1.86 16.29
N VAL A 209 3.57 -2.70 15.28
CA VAL A 209 3.79 -2.24 13.89
C VAL A 209 2.47 -1.76 13.29
N PRO A 210 2.45 -0.61 12.56
CA PRO A 210 1.24 -0.06 11.99
C PRO A 210 0.67 -0.95 10.88
N ILE A 211 -0.64 -0.78 10.66
CA ILE A 211 -1.40 -1.47 9.62
C ILE A 211 -1.80 -0.46 8.54
N GLU A 212 -1.67 -0.87 7.30
CA GLU A 212 -2.16 -0.16 6.13
C GLU A 212 -3.19 -1.03 5.40
N VAL A 213 -4.38 -0.47 5.12
CA VAL A 213 -5.51 -1.22 4.58
C VAL A 213 -5.97 -0.60 3.26
N HIS A 214 -5.85 -1.39 2.18
CA HIS A 214 -6.47 -1.11 0.89
C HIS A 214 -7.99 -1.14 1.03
N LEU A 215 -8.67 -0.03 0.81
CA LEU A 215 -10.13 0.03 0.72
C LEU A 215 -10.57 0.07 -0.75
N PRO A 216 -11.74 -0.50 -1.08
CA PRO A 216 -12.37 -0.21 -2.36
C PRO A 216 -12.94 1.22 -2.29
N GLY A 217 -12.18 2.21 -2.70
CA GLY A 217 -12.36 3.65 -2.40
C GLY A 217 -13.78 4.20 -2.60
N TRP A 218 -14.56 3.63 -3.53
CA TRP A 218 -15.95 4.02 -3.79
C TRP A 218 -16.95 3.42 -2.79
N GLU A 219 -16.56 2.39 -2.02
CA GLU A 219 -17.36 1.78 -0.96
C GLU A 219 -17.10 2.45 0.40
N ARG A 220 -17.97 2.22 1.38
CA ARG A 220 -17.86 2.81 2.72
C ARG A 220 -17.54 1.73 3.77
N LEU A 221 -16.49 0.93 3.51
CA LEU A 221 -16.14 -0.22 4.36
C LEU A 221 -15.21 0.14 5.54
N GLY A 222 -14.69 1.37 5.62
CA GLY A 222 -13.73 1.76 6.66
C GLY A 222 -14.21 1.50 8.09
N HIS A 223 -15.48 1.76 8.40
CA HIS A 223 -16.01 1.47 9.74
C HIS A 223 -15.95 -0.02 10.08
N ARG A 224 -16.36 -0.90 9.15
CA ARG A 224 -16.29 -2.34 9.34
C ARG A 224 -14.86 -2.83 9.49
N VAL A 225 -13.92 -2.27 8.73
CA VAL A 225 -12.49 -2.58 8.85
C VAL A 225 -11.99 -2.21 10.23
N LEU A 226 -12.26 -1.00 10.70
CA LEU A 226 -11.84 -0.54 12.03
C LEU A 226 -12.49 -1.37 13.15
N ASP A 227 -13.76 -1.78 13.00
CA ASP A 227 -14.44 -2.64 13.98
C ASP A 227 -13.74 -4.00 14.14
N ILE A 228 -13.30 -4.60 13.02
CA ILE A 228 -12.58 -5.87 13.02
C ILE A 228 -11.19 -5.71 13.65
N LEU A 229 -10.45 -4.66 13.28
CA LEU A 229 -9.12 -4.40 13.84
C LEU A 229 -9.17 -4.16 15.34
N GLU A 230 -10.15 -3.40 15.82
CA GLU A 230 -10.38 -3.15 17.25
C GLU A 230 -10.74 -4.44 18.01
N GLN A 231 -11.57 -5.32 17.41
CA GLN A 231 -11.90 -6.64 17.99
C GLN A 231 -10.65 -7.52 18.16
N GLU A 232 -9.69 -7.43 17.26
CA GLU A 232 -8.43 -8.18 17.31
C GLU A 232 -7.34 -7.48 18.17
N GLY A 233 -7.66 -6.33 18.78
CA GLY A 233 -6.80 -5.64 19.74
C GLY A 233 -5.81 -4.67 19.11
N ALA A 234 -5.93 -4.32 17.83
CA ALA A 234 -5.09 -3.33 17.19
C ALA A 234 -5.41 -1.92 17.72
N ASP A 235 -4.37 -1.08 17.85
CA ASP A 235 -4.55 0.34 18.14
C ASP A 235 -4.88 1.09 16.85
N LEU A 236 -6.10 1.60 16.75
CA LEU A 236 -6.58 2.30 15.56
C LEU A 236 -5.76 3.55 15.22
N ARG A 237 -5.02 4.10 16.19
CA ARG A 237 -4.08 5.22 15.97
C ARG A 237 -2.82 4.81 15.20
N HIS A 238 -2.65 3.52 14.95
CA HIS A 238 -1.60 2.93 14.12
C HIS A 238 -2.19 2.28 12.87
N THR A 239 -3.38 2.72 12.44
CA THR A 239 -4.07 2.20 11.26
C THR A 239 -4.18 3.28 10.19
N VAL A 240 -3.75 2.96 8.99
CA VAL A 240 -3.89 3.78 7.78
C VAL A 240 -4.99 3.18 6.92
N LEU A 241 -5.93 4.02 6.49
CA LEU A 241 -6.97 3.68 5.51
C LEU A 241 -6.61 4.31 4.17
N CYS A 242 -6.23 3.46 3.20
CA CYS A 242 -5.83 3.89 1.86
C CYS A 242 -7.02 4.28 1.00
N HIS A 243 -6.72 4.97 -0.10
CA HIS A 243 -7.68 5.31 -1.17
C HIS A 243 -8.88 6.12 -0.65
N MET A 244 -8.60 7.09 0.20
CA MET A 244 -9.66 7.98 0.72
C MET A 244 -10.16 8.99 -0.30
N ASN A 245 -9.43 9.18 -1.42
CA ASN A 245 -9.79 10.13 -2.47
C ASN A 245 -11.21 9.94 -3.02
N PRO A 246 -11.68 8.73 -3.43
CA PRO A 246 -13.03 8.57 -3.95
C PRO A 246 -14.16 8.89 -2.97
N SER A 247 -13.86 8.88 -1.66
CA SER A 247 -14.85 9.23 -0.62
C SER A 247 -14.87 10.73 -0.27
N PHE A 248 -14.10 11.57 -0.97
CA PHE A 248 -13.87 12.99 -0.68
C PHE A 248 -15.13 13.82 -0.44
N ALA A 249 -16.22 13.49 -1.13
CA ALA A 249 -17.51 14.19 -0.99
C ALA A 249 -18.28 13.78 0.27
N ASP A 250 -17.94 12.62 0.86
CA ASP A 250 -18.57 12.11 2.09
C ASP A 250 -17.75 12.51 3.33
N LYS A 251 -17.78 13.80 3.62
CA LYS A 251 -17.03 14.41 4.72
C LYS A 251 -17.38 13.82 6.08
N ARG A 252 -18.64 13.40 6.26
CA ARG A 252 -19.06 12.78 7.50
C ARG A 252 -18.35 11.46 7.73
N TYR A 253 -18.32 10.61 6.72
CA TYR A 253 -17.63 9.33 6.75
C TYR A 253 -16.14 9.49 7.10
N GLN A 254 -15.43 10.38 6.41
CA GLN A 254 -13.99 10.60 6.65
C GLN A 254 -13.72 11.15 8.06
N ARG A 255 -14.53 12.11 8.53
CA ARG A 255 -14.41 12.64 9.91
C ARG A 255 -14.66 11.56 10.97
N GLU A 256 -15.67 10.73 10.78
CA GLU A 256 -15.98 9.64 11.71
C GLU A 256 -14.84 8.61 11.79
N LEU A 257 -14.16 8.30 10.69
CA LEU A 257 -12.98 7.44 10.67
C LEU A 257 -11.80 8.09 11.40
N ALA A 258 -11.52 9.36 11.12
CA ALA A 258 -10.46 10.12 11.80
C ALA A 258 -10.72 10.24 13.31
N GLN A 259 -11.97 10.45 13.74
CA GLN A 259 -12.35 10.51 15.14
C GLN A 259 -12.09 9.19 15.90
N ARG A 260 -12.08 8.05 15.21
CA ARG A 260 -11.68 6.76 15.77
C ARG A 260 -10.15 6.62 15.93
N GLY A 261 -9.37 7.54 15.38
CA GLY A 261 -7.92 7.59 15.47
C GLY A 261 -7.19 7.19 14.19
N ALA A 262 -7.86 6.65 13.17
CA ALA A 262 -7.24 6.21 11.95
C ALA A 262 -6.65 7.36 11.13
N PHE A 263 -5.56 7.06 10.41
CA PHE A 263 -5.04 7.94 9.37
C PHE A 263 -5.84 7.78 8.08
N LEU A 264 -6.07 8.89 7.40
CA LEU A 264 -6.75 8.97 6.11
C LEU A 264 -5.70 9.21 5.03
N GLU A 265 -5.50 8.25 4.15
CA GLU A 265 -4.50 8.34 3.11
C GLU A 265 -5.12 8.76 1.78
N TYR A 266 -4.66 9.91 1.29
CA TYR A 266 -4.97 10.45 -0.02
C TYR A 266 -3.82 10.09 -0.96
N ASP A 267 -3.84 8.86 -1.42
CA ASP A 267 -2.78 8.23 -2.21
C ASP A 267 -3.04 8.20 -3.72
N MET A 268 -4.19 8.70 -4.17
CA MET A 268 -4.52 8.77 -5.60
C MET A 268 -4.30 10.18 -6.19
N ILE A 269 -3.27 10.90 -5.72
CA ILE A 269 -2.93 12.24 -6.24
C ILE A 269 -2.21 12.10 -7.58
N GLY A 270 -2.63 12.90 -8.57
CA GLY A 270 -2.14 12.79 -9.95
C GLY A 270 -2.80 11.67 -10.76
N MET A 271 -3.78 10.96 -10.18
CA MET A 271 -4.45 9.82 -10.77
C MET A 271 -5.84 10.21 -11.29
N SER A 272 -5.88 10.78 -12.50
CA SER A 272 -7.14 11.23 -13.10
C SER A 272 -7.65 10.20 -14.11
N TYR A 273 -8.01 9.00 -13.61
CA TYR A 273 -8.52 7.91 -14.45
C TYR A 273 -10.03 7.72 -14.32
N TYR A 274 -10.65 7.16 -15.36
CA TYR A 274 -11.98 6.60 -15.27
C TYR A 274 -11.88 5.10 -14.97
N TYR A 275 -12.42 4.69 -13.85
CA TYR A 275 -12.48 3.28 -13.42
C TYR A 275 -13.76 2.67 -13.96
N ALA A 276 -13.64 1.91 -15.05
CA ALA A 276 -14.78 1.36 -15.78
C ALA A 276 -15.55 0.30 -14.97
N ASP A 277 -14.86 -0.47 -14.16
CA ASP A 277 -15.42 -1.47 -13.24
C ASP A 277 -16.24 -0.83 -12.11
N GLU A 278 -15.84 0.37 -11.66
CA GLU A 278 -16.56 1.16 -10.66
C GLU A 278 -17.57 2.14 -11.29
N SER A 279 -17.57 2.26 -12.62
CA SER A 279 -18.36 3.29 -13.34
C SER A 279 -18.15 4.71 -12.78
N ALA A 280 -16.93 5.02 -12.35
CA ALA A 280 -16.59 6.22 -11.62
C ALA A 280 -15.33 6.90 -12.16
N GLN A 281 -15.32 8.22 -12.10
CA GLN A 281 -14.13 9.05 -12.33
C GLN A 281 -13.39 9.24 -11.00
N SER A 282 -12.08 9.06 -11.00
CA SER A 282 -11.22 9.47 -9.88
C SER A 282 -11.34 10.98 -9.65
N PRO A 283 -11.33 11.46 -8.41
CA PRO A 283 -11.34 12.89 -8.13
C PRO A 283 -10.14 13.58 -8.75
N SER A 284 -10.35 14.80 -9.24
CA SER A 284 -9.27 15.68 -9.68
C SER A 284 -8.39 16.12 -8.49
N ASP A 285 -7.16 16.55 -8.77
CA ASP A 285 -6.27 17.08 -7.73
C ASP A 285 -6.82 18.35 -7.07
N GLU A 286 -7.61 19.15 -7.80
CA GLU A 286 -8.34 20.29 -7.21
C GLU A 286 -9.36 19.83 -6.16
N GLU A 287 -10.13 18.79 -6.45
CA GLU A 287 -11.10 18.20 -5.53
C GLU A 287 -10.39 17.57 -4.33
N ASN A 288 -9.29 16.84 -4.55
CA ASN A 288 -8.46 16.28 -3.50
C ASN A 288 -7.90 17.38 -2.59
N ALA A 289 -7.28 18.43 -3.15
CA ALA A 289 -6.72 19.54 -2.40
C ALA A 289 -7.78 20.27 -1.56
N ARG A 290 -8.99 20.44 -2.11
CA ARG A 290 -10.11 21.05 -1.40
C ARG A 290 -10.58 20.19 -0.23
N ALA A 291 -10.73 18.87 -0.44
CA ALA A 291 -11.12 17.93 0.60
C ALA A 291 -10.08 17.85 1.72
N ILE A 292 -8.81 17.77 1.38
CA ILE A 292 -7.69 17.78 2.33
C ILE A 292 -7.70 19.09 3.13
N ARG A 293 -7.88 20.24 2.47
CA ARG A 293 -7.96 21.54 3.14
C ARG A 293 -9.09 21.58 4.16
N GLU A 294 -10.26 21.06 3.84
CA GLU A 294 -11.39 21.01 4.76
C GLU A 294 -11.11 20.13 5.99
N LEU A 295 -10.45 18.97 5.80
CA LEU A 295 -10.02 18.13 6.92
C LEU A 295 -8.99 18.84 7.82
N ILE A 296 -8.08 19.62 7.22
CA ILE A 296 -7.11 20.44 7.96
C ILE A 296 -7.84 21.51 8.79
N ASP A 297 -8.81 22.21 8.21
CA ASP A 297 -9.60 23.24 8.88
C ASP A 297 -10.47 22.63 10.01
N ASP A 298 -10.86 21.36 9.90
CA ASP A 298 -11.55 20.60 10.95
C ASP A 298 -10.59 20.08 12.06
N GLY A 299 -9.27 20.26 11.91
CA GLY A 299 -8.26 19.90 12.90
C GLY A 299 -7.59 18.53 12.73
N TYR A 300 -7.82 17.83 11.61
CA TYR A 300 -7.29 16.47 11.34
C TYR A 300 -5.94 16.45 10.59
N ILE A 301 -5.21 17.57 10.54
CA ILE A 301 -3.93 17.68 9.80
C ILE A 301 -2.93 16.56 10.15
N GLN A 302 -2.91 16.08 11.39
CA GLN A 302 -1.99 15.04 11.85
C GLN A 302 -2.43 13.63 11.49
N GLN A 303 -3.59 13.47 10.88
CA GLN A 303 -4.15 12.17 10.48
C GLN A 303 -4.28 12.06 8.96
N ILE A 304 -3.69 12.99 8.20
CA ILE A 304 -3.70 12.98 6.74
C ILE A 304 -2.34 12.52 6.25
N LEU A 305 -2.35 11.51 5.39
CA LEU A 305 -1.19 11.04 4.64
C LEU A 305 -1.41 11.29 3.14
N LEU A 306 -0.32 11.51 2.42
CA LEU A 306 -0.36 11.82 0.98
C LEU A 306 0.58 10.89 0.22
N SER A 307 0.11 10.35 -0.91
CA SER A 307 0.92 9.60 -1.85
C SER A 307 0.31 9.62 -3.26
N GLN A 308 0.86 8.84 -4.17
CA GLN A 308 0.46 8.82 -5.58
C GLN A 308 -0.01 7.43 -6.02
N ASP A 309 0.30 6.39 -5.24
CA ASP A 309 0.02 4.99 -5.56
C ASP A 309 0.48 4.64 -7.00
N VAL A 310 1.78 4.82 -7.26
CA VAL A 310 2.35 4.48 -8.56
C VAL A 310 2.36 2.95 -8.70
N PHE A 311 1.40 2.40 -9.44
CA PHE A 311 1.22 0.97 -9.63
C PHE A 311 1.18 0.51 -11.10
N LEU A 312 1.25 1.45 -12.05
CA LEU A 312 1.20 1.19 -13.49
C LEU A 312 2.45 1.75 -14.19
N LYS A 313 2.89 1.09 -15.27
CA LYS A 313 4.00 1.60 -16.09
C LYS A 313 3.73 3.01 -16.63
N THR A 314 2.51 3.27 -17.09
CA THR A 314 2.13 4.59 -17.63
C THR A 314 2.20 5.72 -16.61
N MET A 315 2.30 5.43 -15.32
CA MET A 315 2.51 6.44 -14.28
C MET A 315 3.99 6.85 -14.16
N LEU A 316 4.93 6.00 -14.61
CA LEU A 316 6.38 6.29 -14.58
C LEU A 316 6.77 7.29 -15.66
N THR A 317 7.77 8.16 -15.38
CA THR A 317 8.22 9.18 -16.34
C THR A 317 8.78 8.58 -17.62
N ARG A 318 9.39 7.38 -17.53
CA ARG A 318 9.88 6.63 -18.69
C ARG A 318 8.79 6.32 -19.71
N TYR A 319 7.54 6.18 -19.27
CA TYR A 319 6.39 5.84 -20.12
C TYR A 319 5.39 7.01 -20.27
N GLY A 320 5.81 8.22 -19.96
CA GLY A 320 5.01 9.44 -20.17
C GLY A 320 4.19 9.90 -18.95
N GLY A 321 4.31 9.22 -17.80
CA GLY A 321 3.69 9.64 -16.55
C GLY A 321 4.50 10.68 -15.78
N HIS A 322 4.10 10.94 -14.56
CA HIS A 322 4.74 11.94 -13.69
C HIS A 322 5.81 11.34 -12.75
N GLY A 323 5.83 10.00 -12.59
CA GLY A 323 6.72 9.28 -11.68
C GLY A 323 6.47 9.63 -10.21
N TYR A 324 7.34 9.17 -9.33
CA TYR A 324 7.23 9.35 -7.88
C TYR A 324 7.40 10.79 -7.39
N GLY A 325 7.73 11.74 -8.26
CA GLY A 325 8.00 13.12 -7.86
C GLY A 325 6.85 14.10 -8.05
N TYR A 326 5.64 13.64 -8.40
CA TYR A 326 4.52 14.51 -8.75
C TYR A 326 4.15 15.47 -7.63
N ILE A 327 3.84 14.96 -6.44
CA ILE A 327 3.44 15.77 -5.26
C ILE A 327 4.51 16.81 -4.87
N LEU A 328 5.79 16.53 -5.12
CA LEU A 328 6.85 17.47 -4.77
C LEU A 328 7.03 18.61 -5.81
N LYS A 329 6.39 18.50 -6.97
CA LYS A 329 6.49 19.47 -8.05
C LYS A 329 5.23 20.31 -8.23
N HIS A 330 4.09 19.76 -7.91
CA HIS A 330 2.77 20.29 -8.19
C HIS A 330 1.93 20.45 -6.94
#